data_544bf265b841cbda533ad31b18e893f4
#
_entry.id   544bf265b841cbda533ad31b18e893f4
#
_cell.length_a   1.000
_cell.length_b   1.000
_cell.length_c   1.000
_cell.angle_alpha   90.00
_cell.angle_beta   90.00
_cell.angle_gamma   90.00
#
_symmetry.space_group_name_H-M   'P 1'
#
loop_
_entity.id
_entity.type
_entity.pdbx_description
1 polymer ?
#
loop_
_entity_poly.entity_id
_entity_poly.type
_entity_poly.pdbx_seq_one_letter_code
_entity_poly.pdbx_strand_id
1 'polypeptide(L)'
;MSVIPYNTDTISNEIHTEWAGKTVHFAKEIDSTNEWCKRLSKEDAVHGTLAVAEFQSAGKGRLGRRWVVPEGNSIMMSILLRPDFEPRFASMLTLVMGLSVAQAVKELGVDVSIKWPNDVVVSRKKICGILTE
;
A
#
# COMPACT_ATOMS: atom_id res chain seq x y z
N MET A 1 -9.48 -7.78 -24.30
CA MET A 1 -9.02 -8.33 -23.01
C MET A 1 -10.03 -7.96 -21.95
N SER A 2 -10.63 -8.93 -21.28
CA SER A 2 -11.53 -8.65 -20.16
C SER A 2 -10.71 -8.22 -18.94
N VAL A 3 -11.05 -7.07 -18.36
CA VAL A 3 -10.45 -6.63 -17.11
C VAL A 3 -11.12 -7.39 -15.96
N ILE A 4 -10.33 -8.09 -15.16
CA ILE A 4 -10.84 -8.74 -13.95
C ILE A 4 -11.31 -7.65 -12.99
N PRO A 5 -12.55 -7.69 -12.48
CA PRO A 5 -13.03 -6.70 -11.51
C PRO A 5 -12.15 -6.67 -10.27
N TYR A 6 -11.79 -5.48 -9.84
CA TYR A 6 -11.02 -5.27 -8.64
C TYR A 6 -11.98 -5.23 -7.43
N ASN A 7 -11.91 -6.22 -6.57
CA ASN A 7 -12.76 -6.34 -5.38
C ASN A 7 -12.09 -7.22 -4.32
N THR A 8 -12.72 -7.37 -3.17
CA THR A 8 -12.20 -8.16 -2.06
C THR A 8 -11.85 -9.59 -2.47
N ASP A 9 -12.74 -10.26 -3.19
CA ASP A 9 -12.55 -11.68 -3.55
C ASP A 9 -11.42 -11.87 -4.56
N THR A 10 -11.39 -11.04 -5.63
CA THR A 10 -10.34 -11.14 -6.64
C THR A 10 -8.97 -10.82 -6.08
N ILE A 11 -8.87 -9.86 -5.15
CA ILE A 11 -7.62 -9.55 -4.46
C ILE A 11 -7.21 -10.70 -3.53
N SER A 12 -8.13 -11.18 -2.70
CA SER A 12 -7.85 -12.24 -1.73
C SER A 12 -7.41 -13.55 -2.39
N ASN A 13 -7.98 -13.88 -3.55
CA ASN A 13 -7.64 -15.10 -4.29
C ASN A 13 -6.19 -15.11 -4.82
N GLU A 14 -5.61 -13.94 -5.03
CA GLU A 14 -4.23 -13.80 -5.51
C GLU A 14 -3.19 -13.70 -4.38
N ILE A 15 -3.64 -13.64 -3.10
CA ILE A 15 -2.75 -13.52 -1.95
C ILE A 15 -2.42 -14.90 -1.38
N HIS A 16 -1.15 -15.29 -1.51
CA HIS A 16 -0.63 -16.60 -1.06
C HIS A 16 0.43 -16.45 0.04
N THR A 17 0.33 -15.41 0.84
CA THR A 17 1.24 -15.09 1.95
C THR A 17 0.88 -15.90 3.20
N GLU A 18 1.81 -15.95 4.15
CA GLU A 18 1.55 -16.58 5.45
C GLU A 18 0.66 -15.73 6.36
N TRP A 19 0.85 -14.39 6.35
CA TRP A 19 0.16 -13.49 7.28
C TRP A 19 -0.36 -12.20 6.63
N ALA A 20 0.39 -11.58 5.71
CA ALA A 20 0.03 -10.31 5.10
C ALA A 20 -1.16 -10.45 4.15
N GLY A 21 -2.17 -9.62 4.32
CA GLY A 21 -3.33 -9.60 3.42
C GLY A 21 -4.29 -10.79 3.57
N LYS A 22 -4.25 -11.53 4.69
CA LYS A 22 -5.25 -12.58 4.96
C LYS A 22 -6.64 -12.00 5.18
N THR A 23 -6.73 -10.77 5.66
CA THR A 23 -7.96 -9.98 5.72
C THR A 23 -7.81 -8.80 4.78
N VAL A 24 -8.68 -8.70 3.80
CA VAL A 24 -8.70 -7.63 2.79
C VAL A 24 -10.00 -6.84 2.90
N HIS A 25 -9.87 -5.54 2.99
CA HIS A 25 -10.96 -4.59 2.83
C HIS A 25 -10.79 -3.85 1.51
N PHE A 26 -11.81 -3.84 0.70
CA PHE A 26 -11.82 -3.11 -0.57
C PHE A 26 -12.93 -2.07 -0.59
N ALA A 27 -12.60 -0.87 -1.07
CA ALA A 27 -13.57 0.17 -1.35
C ALA A 27 -13.35 0.74 -2.75
N LYS A 28 -14.42 1.02 -3.47
CA LYS A 28 -14.34 1.72 -4.74
C LYS A 28 -13.84 3.15 -4.54
N GLU A 29 -14.29 3.79 -3.46
CA GLU A 29 -13.82 5.12 -3.04
C GLU A 29 -13.70 5.16 -1.52
N ILE A 30 -12.63 5.76 -1.04
CA ILE A 30 -12.35 6.03 0.38
C ILE A 30 -11.62 7.37 0.50
N ASP A 31 -11.63 7.98 1.66
CA ASP A 31 -10.83 9.18 1.93
C ASP A 31 -9.33 8.89 1.74
N SER A 32 -8.81 7.94 2.49
CA SER A 32 -7.44 7.46 2.41
C SER A 32 -7.36 6.05 2.96
N THR A 33 -6.61 5.17 2.30
CA THR A 33 -6.38 3.80 2.80
C THR A 33 -5.62 3.80 4.12
N ASN A 34 -4.73 4.76 4.36
CA ASN A 34 -4.08 4.94 5.65
C ASN A 34 -5.08 5.33 6.75
N GLU A 35 -5.94 6.31 6.49
CA GLU A 35 -6.98 6.68 7.46
C GLU A 35 -7.96 5.52 7.72
N TRP A 36 -8.25 4.74 6.70
CA TRP A 36 -9.06 3.54 6.86
C TRP A 36 -8.37 2.51 7.78
N CYS A 37 -7.09 2.23 7.56
CA CYS A 37 -6.32 1.38 8.46
C CYS A 37 -6.31 1.89 9.90
N LYS A 38 -6.22 3.19 10.12
CA LYS A 38 -6.33 3.78 11.47
C LYS A 38 -7.70 3.51 12.11
N ARG A 39 -8.79 3.60 11.34
CA ARG A 39 -10.13 3.26 11.83
C ARG A 39 -10.22 1.77 12.14
N LEU A 40 -9.79 0.91 11.22
CA LEU A 40 -9.77 -0.55 11.41
C LEU A 40 -8.93 -0.98 12.62
N SER A 41 -7.83 -0.27 12.89
CA SER A 41 -6.98 -0.56 14.05
C SER A 41 -7.69 -0.38 15.38
N LYS A 42 -8.68 0.52 15.45
CA LYS A 42 -9.52 0.75 16.64
C LYS A 42 -10.64 -0.27 16.77
N GLU A 43 -10.91 -1.01 15.71
CA GLU A 43 -11.92 -2.08 15.65
C GLU A 43 -11.26 -3.47 15.76
N ASP A 44 -10.08 -3.55 16.37
CA ASP A 44 -9.31 -4.77 16.60
C ASP A 44 -8.89 -5.53 15.32
N ALA A 45 -8.77 -4.85 14.19
CA ALA A 45 -8.23 -5.46 12.98
C ALA A 45 -6.85 -6.09 13.23
N VAL A 46 -6.65 -7.28 12.68
CA VAL A 46 -5.43 -8.06 12.93
C VAL A 46 -4.22 -7.52 12.20
N HIS A 47 -3.04 -7.83 12.71
CA HIS A 47 -1.77 -7.58 12.03
C HIS A 47 -1.79 -8.11 10.60
N GLY A 48 -1.36 -7.31 9.64
CA GLY A 48 -1.36 -7.68 8.23
C GLY A 48 -2.68 -7.41 7.48
N THR A 49 -3.69 -6.81 8.13
CA THR A 49 -4.92 -6.39 7.45
C THR A 49 -4.61 -5.41 6.32
N LEU A 50 -5.16 -5.67 5.16
CA LEU A 50 -4.95 -4.89 3.94
C LEU A 50 -6.20 -4.06 3.62
N ALA A 51 -6.03 -2.76 3.45
CA ALA A 51 -7.04 -1.85 2.94
C ALA A 51 -6.66 -1.42 1.52
N VAL A 52 -7.54 -1.65 0.55
CA VAL A 52 -7.33 -1.35 -0.87
C VAL A 52 -8.46 -0.48 -1.38
N ALA A 53 -8.15 0.53 -2.17
CA ALA A 53 -9.14 1.38 -2.81
C ALA A 53 -8.82 1.59 -4.29
N GLU A 54 -9.86 1.75 -5.09
CA GLU A 54 -9.72 2.14 -6.48
C GLU A 54 -9.49 3.65 -6.63
N PHE A 55 -10.06 4.43 -5.70
CA PHE A 55 -9.89 5.88 -5.65
C PHE A 55 -9.80 6.41 -4.21
N GLN A 56 -8.91 7.36 -3.99
CA GLN A 56 -8.78 8.10 -2.72
C GLN A 56 -9.18 9.57 -2.93
N SER A 57 -10.24 10.01 -2.23
CA SER A 57 -10.71 11.41 -2.29
C SER A 57 -9.81 12.38 -1.50
N ALA A 58 -9.07 11.87 -0.52
CA ALA A 58 -8.17 12.64 0.35
C ALA A 58 -6.84 11.92 0.58
N GLY A 59 -6.24 11.39 -0.50
CA GLY A 59 -4.95 10.71 -0.46
C GLY A 59 -3.86 11.61 0.10
N LYS A 60 -2.96 11.02 0.90
CA LYS A 60 -1.91 11.73 1.61
C LYS A 60 -0.52 11.36 1.11
N GLY A 61 0.35 12.36 1.02
CA GLY A 61 1.77 12.21 0.88
C GLY A 61 2.51 12.70 2.13
N ARG A 62 3.82 12.61 2.13
CA ARG A 62 4.67 13.13 3.22
C ARG A 62 4.55 14.67 3.34
N LEU A 63 4.75 15.17 4.56
CA LEU A 63 4.80 16.60 4.85
C LEU A 63 3.51 17.35 4.46
N GLY A 64 2.36 16.71 4.66
CA GLY A 64 1.05 17.31 4.38
C GLY A 64 0.71 17.45 2.88
N ARG A 65 1.50 16.86 1.99
CA ARG A 65 1.20 16.86 0.56
C ARG A 65 0.00 15.99 0.26
N ARG A 66 -0.75 16.36 -0.75
CA ARG A 66 -1.82 15.52 -1.28
C ARG A 66 -1.27 14.49 -2.27
N TRP A 67 -1.84 13.29 -2.22
CA TRP A 67 -1.63 12.26 -3.21
C TRP A 67 -2.87 12.13 -4.07
N VAL A 68 -2.76 12.49 -5.33
CA VAL A 68 -3.88 12.50 -6.28
C VAL A 68 -3.54 11.60 -7.45
N VAL A 69 -4.39 10.62 -7.69
CA VAL A 69 -4.26 9.70 -8.83
C VAL A 69 -5.64 9.49 -9.44
N PRO A 70 -5.76 9.53 -10.78
CA PRO A 70 -7.03 9.19 -11.43
C PRO A 70 -7.48 7.77 -11.11
N GLU A 71 -8.80 7.58 -11.03
CA GLU A 71 -9.42 6.27 -10.83
C GLU A 71 -8.90 5.25 -11.87
N GLY A 72 -8.63 4.03 -11.43
CA GLY A 72 -8.20 2.93 -12.28
C GLY A 72 -6.74 2.95 -12.75
N ASN A 73 -5.96 3.95 -12.37
CA ASN A 73 -4.57 4.11 -12.84
C ASN A 73 -3.50 3.68 -11.85
N SER A 74 -3.88 3.29 -10.64
CA SER A 74 -2.92 2.92 -9.60
C SER A 74 -3.50 1.95 -8.60
N ILE A 75 -2.62 1.25 -7.93
CA ILE A 75 -2.94 0.46 -6.74
C ILE A 75 -2.78 1.37 -5.53
N MET A 76 -3.88 1.66 -4.84
CA MET A 76 -3.87 2.39 -3.58
C MET A 76 -4.18 1.42 -2.46
N MET A 77 -3.19 1.17 -1.63
CA MET A 77 -3.32 0.20 -0.55
C MET A 77 -2.53 0.62 0.67
N SER A 78 -2.99 0.18 1.82
CA SER A 78 -2.28 0.28 3.09
C SER A 78 -2.36 -1.04 3.82
N ILE A 79 -1.29 -1.38 4.51
CA ILE A 79 -1.22 -2.56 5.36
C ILE A 79 -1.13 -2.13 6.82
N LEU A 80 -1.98 -2.69 7.65
CA LEU A 80 -1.98 -2.46 9.09
C LEU A 80 -0.94 -3.38 9.74
N LEU A 81 0.03 -2.79 10.40
CA LEU A 81 1.06 -3.53 11.14
C LEU A 81 0.91 -3.29 12.64
N ARG A 82 1.14 -4.34 13.42
CA ARG A 82 1.23 -4.29 14.89
C ARG A 82 2.57 -4.88 15.30
N PRO A 83 3.68 -4.12 15.08
CA PRO A 83 5.02 -4.63 15.38
C PRO A 83 5.22 -4.75 16.89
N ASP A 84 6.06 -5.69 17.29
CA ASP A 84 6.46 -5.94 18.67
C ASP A 84 7.81 -5.29 19.06
N PHE A 85 8.32 -4.42 18.19
CA PHE A 85 9.55 -3.66 18.43
C PHE A 85 9.27 -2.21 18.84
N GLU A 86 10.29 -1.53 19.38
CA GLU A 86 10.16 -0.16 19.85
C GLU A 86 9.80 0.82 18.72
N PRO A 87 8.90 1.82 18.98
CA PRO A 87 8.44 2.79 17.98
C PRO A 87 9.55 3.56 17.27
N ARG A 88 10.73 3.74 17.91
CA ARG A 88 11.88 4.41 17.28
C ARG A 88 12.38 3.72 15.99
N PHE A 89 12.07 2.44 15.81
CA PHE A 89 12.44 1.67 14.63
C PHE A 89 11.36 1.67 13.54
N ALA A 90 10.23 2.32 13.76
CA ALA A 90 9.11 2.31 12.82
C ALA A 90 9.47 2.87 11.43
N SER A 91 10.41 3.81 11.36
CA SER A 91 10.90 4.35 10.08
C SER A 91 11.54 3.29 9.18
N MET A 92 12.06 2.20 9.75
CA MET A 92 12.59 1.08 8.97
C MET A 92 11.51 0.36 8.16
N LEU A 93 10.25 0.40 8.60
CA LEU A 93 9.11 -0.18 7.87
C LEU A 93 8.94 0.47 6.50
N THR A 94 9.20 1.76 6.37
CA THR A 94 9.18 2.46 5.08
C THR A 94 10.22 1.88 4.12
N LEU A 95 11.42 1.61 4.60
CA LEU A 95 12.51 1.02 3.79
C LEU A 95 12.19 -0.42 3.39
N VAL A 96 11.67 -1.22 4.30
CA VAL A 96 11.25 -2.60 4.04
C VAL A 96 10.14 -2.62 2.98
N MET A 97 9.15 -1.75 3.09
CA MET A 97 8.08 -1.64 2.11
C MET A 97 8.62 -1.20 0.75
N GLY A 98 9.51 -0.22 0.72
CA GLY A 98 10.17 0.22 -0.53
C GLY A 98 10.90 -0.91 -1.23
N LEU A 99 11.66 -1.71 -0.48
CA LEU A 99 12.34 -2.89 -0.99
C LEU A 99 11.34 -3.93 -1.51
N SER A 100 10.28 -4.20 -0.76
CA SER A 100 9.25 -5.19 -1.14
C SER A 100 8.55 -4.80 -2.44
N VAL A 101 8.17 -3.54 -2.61
CA VAL A 101 7.57 -3.02 -3.85
C VAL A 101 8.57 -3.10 -5.00
N ALA A 102 9.82 -2.70 -4.77
CA ALA A 102 10.86 -2.77 -5.80
C ALA A 102 11.11 -4.21 -6.27
N GLN A 103 11.14 -5.18 -5.36
CA GLN A 103 11.27 -6.59 -5.70
C GLN A 103 10.08 -7.09 -6.54
N ALA A 104 8.86 -6.77 -6.13
CA ALA A 104 7.65 -7.15 -6.87
C ALA A 104 7.63 -6.56 -8.30
N VAL A 105 8.02 -5.31 -8.46
CA VAL A 105 8.12 -4.66 -9.79
C VAL A 105 9.22 -5.29 -10.63
N LYS A 106 10.36 -5.63 -10.01
CA LYS A 106 11.47 -6.29 -10.70
C LYS A 106 11.08 -7.67 -11.25
N GLU A 107 10.23 -8.42 -10.55
CA GLU A 107 9.71 -9.71 -11.01
C GLU A 107 8.90 -9.59 -12.30
N LEU A 108 8.36 -8.40 -12.60
CA LEU A 108 7.67 -8.10 -13.85
C LEU A 108 8.63 -7.72 -15.00
N GLY A 109 9.95 -7.82 -14.79
CA GLY A 109 10.95 -7.49 -15.80
C GLY A 109 11.25 -6.00 -15.94
N VAL A 110 10.84 -5.18 -14.97
CA VAL A 110 11.03 -3.73 -14.99
C VAL A 110 12.32 -3.34 -14.24
N ASP A 111 13.14 -2.50 -14.84
CA ASP A 111 14.32 -1.94 -14.18
C ASP A 111 13.90 -0.84 -13.21
N VAL A 112 13.95 -1.18 -11.93
CA VAL A 112 13.43 -0.38 -10.82
C VAL A 112 14.57 0.04 -9.88
N SER A 113 14.45 1.26 -9.34
CA SER A 113 15.35 1.79 -8.32
C SER A 113 14.56 2.35 -7.14
N ILE A 114 15.23 2.45 -5.99
CA ILE A 114 14.66 3.08 -4.81
C ILE A 114 15.28 4.46 -4.66
N LYS A 115 14.45 5.49 -4.63
CA LYS A 115 14.84 6.84 -4.23
C LYS A 115 14.53 7.00 -2.74
N TRP A 116 15.58 6.93 -1.97
CA TRP A 116 15.51 7.02 -0.51
C TRP A 116 14.75 8.29 -0.05
N PRO A 117 13.95 8.25 1.01
CA PRO A 117 13.65 7.07 1.84
C PRO A 117 12.39 6.30 1.45
N ASN A 118 11.52 6.79 0.58
CA ASN A 118 10.16 6.30 0.45
C ASN A 118 9.59 6.21 -0.97
N ASP A 119 10.42 6.42 -1.97
CA ASP A 119 9.98 6.41 -3.37
C ASP A 119 10.57 5.24 -4.14
N VAL A 120 9.76 4.63 -4.98
CA VAL A 120 10.19 3.65 -5.98
C VAL A 120 10.09 4.31 -7.35
N VAL A 121 11.15 4.21 -8.15
CA VAL A 121 11.28 4.92 -9.43
C VAL A 121 11.67 3.97 -10.57
N VAL A 122 11.16 4.28 -11.75
CA VAL A 122 11.52 3.65 -13.02
C VAL A 122 11.89 4.76 -14.00
N SER A 123 13.07 4.69 -14.64
CA SER A 123 13.54 5.72 -15.56
C SER A 123 13.44 7.15 -14.97
N ARG A 124 13.82 7.31 -13.71
CA ARG A 124 13.75 8.56 -12.93
C ARG A 124 12.34 9.07 -12.65
N LYS A 125 11.30 8.32 -13.01
CA LYS A 125 9.90 8.66 -12.72
C LYS A 125 9.42 7.89 -11.52
N LYS A 126 8.78 8.58 -10.59
CA LYS A 126 8.18 7.98 -9.40
C LYS A 126 6.98 7.12 -9.80
N ILE A 127 7.03 5.85 -9.46
CA ILE A 127 5.94 4.88 -9.67
C ILE A 127 5.25 4.50 -8.38
N CYS A 128 5.88 4.70 -7.24
CA CYS A 128 5.31 4.40 -5.93
C CYS A 128 5.83 5.38 -4.88
N GLY A 129 4.95 5.81 -4.01
CA GLY A 129 5.27 6.52 -2.77
C GLY A 129 4.76 5.75 -1.58
N ILE A 130 5.50 5.77 -0.49
CA ILE A 130 5.19 5.05 0.74
C ILE A 130 5.08 6.06 1.88
N LEU A 131 3.97 5.98 2.60
CA LEU A 131 3.72 6.80 3.79
C LEU A 131 3.45 5.89 4.97
N THR A 132 4.30 5.95 5.98
CA THR A 132 4.13 5.25 7.26
C THR A 132 3.61 6.24 8.31
N GLU A 133 2.54 5.87 8.97
CA GLU A 133 1.90 6.67 10.02
C GLU A 133 1.64 5.84 11.28
#